data_fd9ab99a861820f97fb126d541850e18
#
_entry.id   fd9ab99a861820f97fb126d541850e18
#
_cell.length_a   1.000
_cell.length_b   1.000
_cell.length_c   1.000
_cell.angle_alpha   90.00
_cell.angle_beta   90.00
_cell.angle_gamma   90.00
#
_symmetry.space_group_name_H-M   'P 1'
#
loop_
_entity.id
_entity.type
_entity.pdbx_description
1 polymer ?
#
loop_
_entity_poly.entity_id
_entity_poly.type
_entity_poly.pdbx_seq_one_letter_code
_entity_poly.pdbx_strand_id
1 'polypeptide(L)'
;MTLYLLRRAMVLALTMVAATIAIFVMLEVVPGDPAVSMMGVNATEDAVQALRVELGLTADPLTRYVDWIWGMLHGDFGISYTYRTPVSELIGERIWVSLPLTLMALALSTLIAIPAGVLAASRRGTGTDMSVMGATQVGVAVPNFWFAMLLVLLFSTVLRWTSAGGFPGWDAGVGPALGALALPSIALALPQAAILTRVMRSALLDTLNEDYIRTARAKGLSERQALWRHGFRNALIPVLTIIGMQFSFLLAGAIIIENVFFLPGLGRLVFQGIVQRDLIVVKSVVVLLVFAVVVVTLAVDLAYAAVDPRLREGRS
;
A
#
# COMPACT_ATOMS: atom_id res chain seq x y z
N MET A 1 -29.43 -0.50 2.65
CA MET A 1 -28.10 -0.36 3.27
C MET A 1 -27.56 -1.68 3.80
N THR A 2 -28.28 -2.44 4.60
CA THR A 2 -27.85 -3.75 5.11
C THR A 2 -27.48 -4.74 4.00
N LEU A 3 -28.31 -4.88 2.96
CA LEU A 3 -28.03 -5.76 1.82
C LEU A 3 -26.77 -5.38 1.04
N TYR A 4 -26.53 -4.08 0.87
CA TYR A 4 -25.29 -3.54 0.25
C TYR A 4 -24.06 -3.93 1.06
N LEU A 5 -24.09 -3.69 2.38
CA LEU A 5 -22.99 -4.03 3.28
C LEU A 5 -22.74 -5.55 3.32
N LEU A 6 -23.81 -6.36 3.36
CA LEU A 6 -23.69 -7.82 3.34
C LEU A 6 -23.06 -8.32 2.04
N ARG A 7 -23.53 -7.82 0.89
CA ARG A 7 -22.95 -8.15 -0.42
C ARG A 7 -21.49 -7.76 -0.49
N ARG A 8 -21.14 -6.60 0.04
CA ARG A 8 -19.75 -6.10 0.05
C ARG A 8 -18.85 -6.96 0.93
N ALA A 9 -19.30 -7.26 2.16
CA ALA A 9 -18.59 -8.15 3.07
C ALA A 9 -18.36 -9.54 2.46
N MET A 10 -19.37 -10.08 1.77
CA MET A 10 -19.24 -11.37 1.07
C MET A 10 -18.19 -11.30 -0.06
N VAL A 11 -18.20 -10.26 -0.87
CA VAL A 11 -17.19 -10.09 -1.93
C VAL A 11 -15.79 -10.00 -1.33
N LEU A 12 -15.61 -9.24 -0.24
CA LEU A 12 -14.33 -9.11 0.44
C LEU A 12 -13.88 -10.45 1.05
N ALA A 13 -14.80 -11.21 1.67
CA ALA A 13 -14.50 -12.54 2.18
C ALA A 13 -14.06 -13.51 1.06
N LEU A 14 -14.78 -13.51 -0.07
CA LEU A 14 -14.40 -14.30 -1.25
C LEU A 14 -13.04 -13.90 -1.81
N THR A 15 -12.75 -12.60 -1.85
CA THR A 15 -11.44 -12.07 -2.27
C THR A 15 -10.33 -12.56 -1.34
N MET A 16 -10.56 -12.54 -0.02
CA MET A 16 -9.60 -13.05 0.96
C MET A 16 -9.36 -14.55 0.78
N VAL A 17 -10.42 -15.36 0.63
CA VAL A 17 -10.29 -16.81 0.38
C VAL A 17 -9.51 -17.06 -0.92
N ALA A 18 -9.85 -16.37 -2.00
CA ALA A 18 -9.13 -16.51 -3.27
C ALA A 18 -7.65 -16.12 -3.14
N ALA A 19 -7.35 -15.04 -2.42
CA ALA A 19 -5.99 -14.57 -2.18
C ALA A 19 -5.18 -15.58 -1.34
N THR A 20 -5.74 -16.12 -0.27
CA THR A 20 -5.05 -17.12 0.57
C THR A 20 -4.76 -18.41 -0.20
N ILE A 21 -5.71 -18.87 -1.03
CA ILE A 21 -5.49 -20.03 -1.91
C ILE A 21 -4.37 -19.73 -2.91
N ALA A 22 -4.42 -18.57 -3.57
CA ALA A 22 -3.40 -18.18 -4.55
C ALA A 22 -2.01 -18.09 -3.91
N ILE A 23 -1.87 -17.47 -2.74
CA ILE A 23 -0.61 -17.35 -2.01
C ILE A 23 -0.09 -18.73 -1.60
N PHE A 24 -0.96 -19.60 -1.07
CA PHE A 24 -0.57 -20.94 -0.68
C PHE A 24 -0.08 -21.74 -1.88
N VAL A 25 -0.85 -21.78 -2.96
CA VAL A 25 -0.48 -22.53 -4.18
C VAL A 25 0.80 -21.97 -4.81
N MET A 26 0.96 -20.65 -4.88
CA MET A 26 2.19 -20.03 -5.40
C MET A 26 3.41 -20.50 -4.63
N LEU A 27 3.35 -20.49 -3.30
CA LEU A 27 4.49 -20.85 -2.46
C LEU A 27 4.75 -22.37 -2.46
N GLU A 28 3.71 -23.19 -2.66
CA GLU A 28 3.84 -24.64 -2.80
C GLU A 28 4.54 -25.04 -4.12
N VAL A 29 4.29 -24.28 -5.20
CA VAL A 29 4.88 -24.53 -6.53
C VAL A 29 6.32 -23.99 -6.64
N VAL A 30 6.73 -23.04 -5.77
CA VAL A 30 8.10 -22.50 -5.81
C VAL A 30 9.11 -23.60 -5.58
N PRO A 31 10.03 -23.86 -6.54
CA PRO A 31 11.01 -24.93 -6.42
C PRO A 31 11.97 -24.66 -5.25
N GLY A 32 12.21 -25.70 -4.47
CA GLY A 32 13.14 -25.69 -3.33
C GLY A 32 12.46 -26.16 -2.04
N ASP A 33 13.19 -26.94 -1.28
CA ASP A 33 12.77 -27.49 -0.01
C ASP A 33 13.27 -26.59 1.12
N PRO A 34 12.38 -26.04 1.98
CA PRO A 34 12.80 -25.26 3.14
C PRO A 34 13.76 -26.01 4.05
N ALA A 35 13.54 -27.31 4.28
CA ALA A 35 14.40 -28.11 5.14
C ALA A 35 15.83 -28.25 4.59
N VAL A 36 15.97 -28.47 3.28
CA VAL A 36 17.29 -28.50 2.60
C VAL A 36 17.95 -27.11 2.67
N SER A 37 17.18 -26.05 2.45
CA SER A 37 17.70 -24.67 2.49
C SER A 37 18.22 -24.29 3.88
N MET A 38 17.55 -24.76 4.93
CA MET A 38 17.94 -24.49 6.32
C MET A 38 19.16 -25.30 6.78
N MET A 39 19.26 -26.55 6.37
CA MET A 39 20.34 -27.44 6.78
C MET A 39 21.59 -27.30 5.93
N GLY A 40 21.45 -26.71 4.73
CA GLY A 40 22.56 -26.56 3.78
C GLY A 40 22.88 -27.83 2.98
N VAL A 41 23.75 -27.66 1.97
CA VAL A 41 24.05 -28.68 0.98
C VAL A 41 24.82 -29.91 1.51
N ASN A 42 25.35 -29.82 2.72
CA ASN A 42 26.12 -30.91 3.35
C ASN A 42 25.30 -31.75 4.35
N ALA A 43 23.99 -31.48 4.50
CA ALA A 43 23.13 -32.22 5.40
C ALA A 43 22.88 -33.66 4.93
N THR A 44 22.78 -34.58 5.88
CA THR A 44 22.40 -35.95 5.57
C THR A 44 20.91 -36.03 5.25
N GLU A 45 20.49 -36.93 4.37
CA GLU A 45 19.06 -37.08 4.00
C GLU A 45 18.20 -37.41 5.23
N ASP A 46 18.69 -38.21 6.17
CA ASP A 46 17.97 -38.51 7.42
C ASP A 46 17.68 -37.25 8.26
N ALA A 47 18.66 -36.35 8.36
CA ALA A 47 18.50 -35.10 9.08
C ALA A 47 17.51 -34.13 8.37
N VAL A 48 17.58 -34.06 7.05
CA VAL A 48 16.62 -33.30 6.23
C VAL A 48 15.22 -33.86 6.40
N GLN A 49 15.06 -35.18 6.36
CA GLN A 49 13.75 -35.80 6.53
C GLN A 49 13.17 -35.60 7.96
N ALA A 50 14.00 -35.65 8.98
CA ALA A 50 13.59 -35.35 10.35
C ALA A 50 13.09 -33.89 10.45
N LEU A 51 13.79 -32.93 9.82
CA LEU A 51 13.37 -31.53 9.79
C LEU A 51 12.09 -31.32 8.96
N ARG A 52 11.88 -32.03 7.85
CA ARG A 52 10.61 -31.99 7.10
C ARG A 52 9.42 -32.41 7.98
N VAL A 53 9.59 -33.43 8.80
CA VAL A 53 8.56 -33.87 9.74
C VAL A 53 8.33 -32.83 10.83
N GLU A 54 9.40 -32.28 11.42
CA GLU A 54 9.33 -31.22 12.44
C GLU A 54 8.60 -29.96 11.92
N LEU A 55 8.87 -29.57 10.68
CA LEU A 55 8.24 -28.42 10.03
C LEU A 55 6.84 -28.70 9.48
N GLY A 56 6.32 -29.94 9.63
CA GLY A 56 5.01 -30.34 9.12
C GLY A 56 4.90 -30.37 7.59
N LEU A 57 6.03 -30.40 6.87
CA LEU A 57 6.04 -30.37 5.41
C LEU A 57 5.64 -31.70 4.75
N THR A 58 5.55 -32.77 5.55
CA THR A 58 5.13 -34.11 5.10
C THR A 58 3.62 -34.31 5.09
N ALA A 59 2.86 -33.40 5.71
CA ALA A 59 1.41 -33.47 5.70
C ALA A 59 0.83 -33.14 4.32
N ASP A 60 -0.38 -33.66 4.05
CA ASP A 60 -1.12 -33.35 2.83
C ASP A 60 -1.31 -31.84 2.63
N PRO A 61 -1.15 -31.31 1.40
CA PRO A 61 -1.27 -29.88 1.12
C PRO A 61 -2.59 -29.24 1.59
N LEU A 62 -3.71 -29.96 1.47
CA LEU A 62 -5.00 -29.45 1.93
C LEU A 62 -5.04 -29.30 3.45
N THR A 63 -4.52 -30.30 4.17
CA THR A 63 -4.39 -30.23 5.64
C THR A 63 -3.53 -29.06 6.05
N ARG A 64 -2.35 -28.86 5.43
CA ARG A 64 -1.46 -27.74 5.71
C ARG A 64 -2.10 -26.38 5.44
N TYR A 65 -2.93 -26.30 4.38
CA TYR A 65 -3.68 -25.06 4.09
C TYR A 65 -4.73 -24.78 5.16
N VAL A 66 -5.53 -25.79 5.52
CA VAL A 66 -6.61 -25.65 6.53
C VAL A 66 -6.02 -25.29 7.90
N ASP A 67 -4.96 -25.99 8.33
CA ASP A 67 -4.29 -25.72 9.61
C ASP A 67 -3.68 -24.32 9.66
N TRP A 68 -3.07 -23.87 8.55
CA TRP A 68 -2.54 -22.54 8.45
C TRP A 68 -3.62 -21.46 8.55
N ILE A 69 -4.73 -21.60 7.82
CA ILE A 69 -5.85 -20.64 7.89
C ILE A 69 -6.49 -20.66 9.28
N TRP A 70 -6.66 -21.84 9.86
CA TRP A 70 -7.22 -21.98 11.20
C TRP A 70 -6.34 -21.28 12.25
N GLY A 71 -5.03 -21.49 12.18
CA GLY A 71 -4.06 -20.82 13.04
C GLY A 71 -4.17 -19.29 12.90
N MET A 72 -4.14 -18.76 11.67
CA MET A 72 -4.24 -17.33 11.42
C MET A 72 -5.53 -16.70 11.99
N LEU A 73 -6.66 -17.39 11.90
CA LEU A 73 -7.92 -16.91 12.48
C LEU A 73 -7.90 -16.84 14.01
N HIS A 74 -6.99 -17.58 14.65
CA HIS A 74 -6.77 -17.55 16.11
C HIS A 74 -5.56 -16.73 16.54
N GLY A 75 -4.92 -16.01 15.59
CA GLY A 75 -3.75 -15.17 15.85
C GLY A 75 -2.42 -15.95 15.88
N ASP A 76 -2.44 -17.23 15.53
CA ASP A 76 -1.23 -18.03 15.33
C ASP A 76 -0.80 -17.95 13.87
N PHE A 77 0.25 -17.20 13.62
CA PHE A 77 0.86 -17.03 12.29
C PHE A 77 1.97 -18.05 12.02
N GLY A 78 2.17 -19.00 12.95
CA GLY A 78 3.23 -19.99 12.91
C GLY A 78 4.58 -19.48 13.43
N ILE A 79 5.59 -20.36 13.37
CA ILE A 79 6.95 -20.07 13.83
C ILE A 79 7.84 -19.89 12.60
N SER A 80 8.59 -18.79 12.56
CA SER A 80 9.59 -18.52 11.52
C SER A 80 10.64 -19.63 11.48
N TYR A 81 10.91 -20.12 10.29
CA TYR A 81 11.96 -21.13 10.08
C TYR A 81 13.35 -20.58 10.33
N THR A 82 13.57 -19.32 9.96
CA THR A 82 14.87 -18.65 10.08
C THR A 82 15.13 -18.09 11.47
N TYR A 83 14.14 -17.35 12.02
CA TYR A 83 14.31 -16.65 13.30
C TYR A 83 13.95 -17.51 14.51
N ARG A 84 13.27 -18.64 14.33
CA ARG A 84 12.79 -19.53 15.39
C ARG A 84 11.92 -18.84 16.44
N THR A 85 11.24 -17.76 16.04
CA THR A 85 10.31 -16.97 16.85
C THR A 85 8.92 -16.98 16.22
N PRO A 86 7.86 -16.73 16.99
CA PRO A 86 6.52 -16.57 16.46
C PRO A 86 6.48 -15.46 15.41
N VAL A 87 5.85 -15.72 14.27
CA VAL A 87 5.72 -14.72 13.18
C VAL A 87 4.90 -13.52 13.64
N SER A 88 3.98 -13.70 14.59
CA SER A 88 3.21 -12.61 15.21
C SER A 88 4.10 -11.56 15.90
N GLU A 89 5.18 -11.97 16.56
CA GLU A 89 6.15 -11.05 17.17
C GLU A 89 6.91 -10.27 16.08
N LEU A 90 7.39 -10.97 15.06
CA LEU A 90 8.07 -10.35 13.93
C LEU A 90 7.18 -9.30 13.22
N ILE A 91 5.89 -9.59 13.08
CA ILE A 91 4.90 -8.67 12.52
C ILE A 91 4.69 -7.49 13.46
N GLY A 92 4.49 -7.76 14.77
CA GLY A 92 4.21 -6.74 15.78
C GLY A 92 5.30 -5.67 15.88
N GLU A 93 6.57 -6.05 15.75
CA GLU A 93 7.70 -5.11 15.73
C GLU A 93 7.73 -4.26 14.46
N ARG A 94 7.37 -4.82 13.32
CA ARG A 94 7.59 -4.21 12.00
C ARG A 94 6.42 -3.41 11.46
N ILE A 95 5.19 -3.72 11.90
CA ILE A 95 3.99 -3.01 11.45
C ILE A 95 4.06 -1.51 11.77
N TRP A 96 4.68 -1.15 12.90
CA TRP A 96 4.88 0.22 13.35
C TRP A 96 5.93 1.01 12.54
N VAL A 97 6.53 0.39 11.54
CA VAL A 97 7.37 1.06 10.53
C VAL A 97 6.61 1.17 9.22
N SER A 98 6.07 0.04 8.71
CA SER A 98 5.41 0.00 7.40
C SER A 98 4.11 0.79 7.36
N LEU A 99 3.28 0.72 8.42
CA LEU A 99 2.00 1.42 8.44
C LEU A 99 2.18 2.95 8.48
N PRO A 100 2.99 3.54 9.40
CA PRO A 100 3.27 4.97 9.36
C PRO A 100 3.92 5.43 8.06
N LEU A 101 4.87 4.67 7.50
CA LEU A 101 5.50 4.97 6.20
C LEU A 101 4.44 5.09 5.09
N THR A 102 3.55 4.10 4.99
CA THR A 102 2.50 4.07 3.97
C THR A 102 1.50 5.20 4.15
N LEU A 103 1.07 5.47 5.39
CA LEU A 103 0.15 6.56 5.70
C LEU A 103 0.77 7.94 5.45
N MET A 104 2.04 8.14 5.80
CA MET A 104 2.78 9.37 5.49
C MET A 104 2.88 9.59 3.98
N ALA A 105 3.20 8.54 3.21
CA ALA A 105 3.27 8.62 1.76
C ALA A 105 1.90 8.93 1.14
N LEU A 106 0.82 8.30 1.64
CA LEU A 106 -0.54 8.56 1.19
C LEU A 106 -0.98 10.00 1.50
N ALA A 107 -0.71 10.47 2.71
CA ALA A 107 -1.00 11.84 3.11
C ALA A 107 -0.21 12.85 2.25
N LEU A 108 1.09 12.63 2.09
CA LEU A 108 1.96 13.50 1.29
C LEU A 108 1.54 13.54 -0.18
N SER A 109 1.25 12.39 -0.79
CA SER A 109 0.78 12.33 -2.17
C SER A 109 -0.53 13.09 -2.36
N THR A 110 -1.46 12.95 -1.43
CA THR A 110 -2.76 13.62 -1.44
C THR A 110 -2.62 15.14 -1.24
N LEU A 111 -1.78 15.57 -0.27
CA LEU A 111 -1.50 16.98 0.02
C LEU A 111 -0.82 17.70 -1.15
N ILE A 112 -0.02 17.01 -1.94
CA ILE A 112 0.59 17.56 -3.15
C ILE A 112 -0.40 17.55 -4.31
N ALA A 113 -1.09 16.44 -4.52
CA ALA A 113 -1.90 16.21 -5.71
C ALA A 113 -3.15 17.07 -5.78
N ILE A 114 -3.86 17.25 -4.67
CA ILE A 114 -5.12 18.02 -4.67
C ILE A 114 -4.85 19.48 -5.04
N PRO A 115 -3.95 20.24 -4.39
CA PRO A 115 -3.66 21.61 -4.79
C PRO A 115 -3.10 21.74 -6.22
N ALA A 116 -2.20 20.83 -6.61
CA ALA A 116 -1.61 20.85 -7.95
C ALA A 116 -2.67 20.58 -9.04
N GLY A 117 -3.57 19.62 -8.84
CA GLY A 117 -4.66 19.31 -9.75
C GLY A 117 -5.69 20.45 -9.87
N VAL A 118 -6.05 21.08 -8.74
CA VAL A 118 -6.93 22.26 -8.72
C VAL A 118 -6.26 23.42 -9.44
N LEU A 119 -4.98 23.67 -9.19
CA LEU A 119 -4.22 24.74 -9.87
C LEU A 119 -4.17 24.54 -11.38
N ALA A 120 -3.89 23.32 -11.83
CA ALA A 120 -3.85 22.97 -13.24
C ALA A 120 -5.24 23.11 -13.91
N ALA A 121 -6.31 22.64 -13.26
CA ALA A 121 -7.67 22.75 -13.77
C ALA A 121 -8.14 24.21 -13.86
N SER A 122 -7.86 25.02 -12.81
CA SER A 122 -8.26 26.43 -12.75
C SER A 122 -7.52 27.32 -13.78
N ARG A 123 -6.39 26.82 -14.29
CA ARG A 123 -5.55 27.52 -15.30
C ARG A 123 -5.43 26.69 -16.58
N ARG A 124 -6.48 25.99 -16.95
CA ARG A 124 -6.51 25.11 -18.15
C ARG A 124 -5.97 25.82 -19.39
N GLY A 125 -5.05 25.14 -20.10
CA GLY A 125 -4.49 25.61 -21.36
C GLY A 125 -3.41 26.70 -21.21
N THR A 126 -3.06 27.09 -19.97
CA THR A 126 -1.96 28.04 -19.73
C THR A 126 -0.63 27.33 -19.50
N GLY A 127 0.48 28.10 -19.50
CA GLY A 127 1.79 27.56 -19.16
C GLY A 127 1.86 26.88 -17.77
N THR A 128 1.07 27.34 -16.80
CA THR A 128 0.97 26.69 -15.48
C THR A 128 0.39 25.28 -15.59
N ASP A 129 -0.69 25.11 -16.35
CA ASP A 129 -1.29 23.79 -16.60
C ASP A 129 -0.27 22.86 -17.29
N MET A 130 0.38 23.34 -18.33
CA MET A 130 1.41 22.59 -19.05
C MET A 130 2.58 22.17 -18.14
N SER A 131 3.06 23.08 -17.28
CA SER A 131 4.15 22.81 -16.35
C SER A 131 3.77 21.75 -15.31
N VAL A 132 2.57 21.86 -14.71
CA VAL A 132 2.08 20.87 -13.76
C VAL A 132 1.92 19.51 -14.44
N MET A 133 1.31 19.45 -15.62
CA MET A 133 1.14 18.19 -16.37
C MET A 133 2.47 17.60 -16.82
N GLY A 134 3.41 18.42 -17.26
CA GLY A 134 4.78 17.99 -17.56
C GLY A 134 5.50 17.40 -16.36
N ALA A 135 5.41 18.06 -15.20
CA ALA A 135 5.97 17.54 -13.95
C ALA A 135 5.35 16.19 -13.54
N THR A 136 4.02 16.02 -13.72
CA THR A 136 3.38 14.71 -13.45
C THR A 136 3.86 13.62 -14.41
N GLN A 137 4.14 13.96 -15.66
CA GLN A 137 4.67 12.99 -16.63
C GLN A 137 6.05 12.48 -16.19
N VAL A 138 6.92 13.38 -15.75
CA VAL A 138 8.23 13.01 -15.20
C VAL A 138 8.05 12.16 -13.93
N GLY A 139 7.17 12.58 -13.01
CA GLY A 139 6.92 11.86 -11.75
C GLY A 139 6.43 10.42 -11.94
N VAL A 140 5.68 10.14 -13.00
CA VAL A 140 5.22 8.77 -13.33
C VAL A 140 6.31 7.97 -14.07
N ALA A 141 7.12 8.62 -14.88
CA ALA A 141 8.16 7.95 -15.67
C ALA A 141 9.34 7.44 -14.82
N VAL A 142 9.58 8.07 -13.68
CA VAL A 142 10.72 7.76 -12.80
C VAL A 142 10.37 6.55 -11.90
N PRO A 143 11.14 5.43 -11.95
CA PRO A 143 10.93 4.30 -11.05
C PRO A 143 11.17 4.70 -9.59
N ASN A 144 10.27 4.29 -8.67
CA ASN A 144 10.34 4.61 -7.24
C ASN A 144 11.67 4.28 -6.61
N PHE A 145 12.21 3.08 -6.89
CA PHE A 145 13.46 2.61 -6.30
C PHE A 145 14.66 3.45 -6.77
N TRP A 146 14.68 3.84 -8.05
CA TRP A 146 15.73 4.68 -8.60
C TRP A 146 15.69 6.08 -7.98
N PHE A 147 14.49 6.66 -7.86
CA PHE A 147 14.30 7.94 -7.17
C PHE A 147 14.71 7.86 -5.70
N ALA A 148 14.37 6.77 -5.01
CA ALA A 148 14.79 6.51 -3.63
C ALA A 148 16.32 6.50 -3.50
N MET A 149 17.04 5.81 -4.41
CA MET A 149 18.49 5.79 -4.42
C MET A 149 19.09 7.17 -4.67
N LEU A 150 18.49 7.99 -5.56
CA LEU A 150 18.92 9.38 -5.78
C LEU A 150 18.72 10.24 -4.52
N LEU A 151 17.62 10.06 -3.79
CA LEU A 151 17.41 10.75 -2.52
C LEU A 151 18.46 10.36 -1.48
N VAL A 152 18.79 9.07 -1.36
CA VAL A 152 19.87 8.60 -0.48
C VAL A 152 21.19 9.23 -0.90
N LEU A 153 21.54 9.19 -2.19
CA LEU A 153 22.76 9.77 -2.70
C LEU A 153 22.84 11.27 -2.37
N LEU A 154 21.80 12.02 -2.67
CA LEU A 154 21.78 13.47 -2.46
C LEU A 154 21.80 13.82 -0.97
N PHE A 155 20.84 13.31 -0.18
CA PHE A 155 20.65 13.77 1.19
C PHE A 155 21.59 13.12 2.20
N SER A 156 22.02 11.88 1.95
CA SER A 156 22.87 11.15 2.90
C SER A 156 24.35 11.22 2.52
N THR A 157 24.70 11.11 1.23
CA THR A 157 26.09 11.06 0.80
C THR A 157 26.65 12.46 0.49
N VAL A 158 25.91 13.25 -0.30
CA VAL A 158 26.39 14.58 -0.75
C VAL A 158 26.15 15.64 0.32
N LEU A 159 24.89 15.83 0.73
CA LEU A 159 24.51 16.87 1.70
C LEU A 159 24.78 16.47 3.16
N ARG A 160 24.79 15.18 3.45
CA ARG A 160 24.97 14.61 4.80
C ARG A 160 23.97 15.13 5.84
N TRP A 161 22.74 15.38 5.40
CA TRP A 161 21.65 15.86 6.25
C TRP A 161 20.94 14.72 7.00
N THR A 162 20.97 13.52 6.43
CA THR A 162 20.30 12.33 6.99
C THR A 162 21.24 11.13 6.94
N SER A 163 20.93 10.09 7.73
CA SER A 163 21.58 8.78 7.57
C SER A 163 21.18 8.16 6.22
N ALA A 164 22.03 7.28 5.69
CA ALA A 164 21.76 6.56 4.44
C ALA A 164 20.60 5.55 4.57
N GLY A 165 20.16 5.26 5.79
CA GLY A 165 19.07 4.36 6.10
C GLY A 165 19.06 3.97 7.56
N GLY A 166 18.16 3.03 7.90
CA GLY A 166 17.90 2.58 9.25
C GLY A 166 16.76 3.35 9.93
N PHE A 167 16.30 2.78 11.03
CA PHE A 167 15.21 3.34 11.82
C PHE A 167 15.65 3.39 13.29
N PRO A 168 15.61 4.55 13.93
CA PRO A 168 16.13 4.71 15.29
C PRO A 168 15.24 4.06 16.37
N GLY A 169 14.07 3.57 16.01
CA GLY A 169 13.04 3.13 16.94
C GLY A 169 12.13 4.27 17.42
N TRP A 170 10.95 3.90 17.87
CA TRP A 170 10.00 4.87 18.45
C TRP A 170 10.43 5.37 19.83
N ASP A 171 11.26 4.60 20.53
CA ASP A 171 11.84 4.94 21.85
C ASP A 171 12.81 6.13 21.77
N ALA A 172 13.42 6.35 20.59
CA ALA A 172 14.22 7.55 20.33
C ALA A 172 13.39 8.85 20.22
N GLY A 173 12.06 8.72 20.25
CA GLY A 173 11.10 9.80 20.15
C GLY A 173 10.46 9.92 18.77
N VAL A 174 9.26 10.53 18.73
CA VAL A 174 8.44 10.66 17.52
C VAL A 174 9.16 11.48 16.43
N GLY A 175 9.87 12.55 16.79
CA GLY A 175 10.59 13.41 15.83
C GLY A 175 11.65 12.64 15.03
N PRO A 176 12.64 12.00 15.68
CA PRO A 176 13.64 11.16 15.02
C PRO A 176 13.03 10.03 14.18
N ALA A 177 11.99 9.35 14.70
CA ALA A 177 11.30 8.27 14.00
C ALA A 177 10.64 8.75 12.71
N LEU A 178 9.84 9.81 12.77
CA LEU A 178 9.22 10.42 11.58
C LEU A 178 10.26 11.00 10.61
N GLY A 179 11.36 11.58 11.13
CA GLY A 179 12.47 12.06 10.33
C GLY A 179 13.12 10.96 9.48
N ALA A 180 13.30 9.76 10.06
CA ALA A 180 13.82 8.60 9.34
C ALA A 180 12.88 8.10 8.24
N LEU A 181 11.56 8.29 8.40
CA LEU A 181 10.55 7.93 7.42
C LEU A 181 10.31 9.01 6.35
N ALA A 182 10.86 10.22 6.50
CA ALA A 182 10.55 11.35 5.61
C ALA A 182 11.01 11.11 4.15
N LEU A 183 12.28 10.79 3.92
CA LEU A 183 12.79 10.50 2.57
C LEU A 183 12.13 9.25 1.95
N PRO A 184 11.97 8.13 2.66
CA PRO A 184 11.20 6.98 2.19
C PRO A 184 9.76 7.35 1.78
N SER A 185 9.08 8.16 2.59
CA SER A 185 7.71 8.62 2.28
C SER A 185 7.66 9.49 1.03
N ILE A 186 8.64 10.38 0.82
CA ILE A 186 8.76 11.20 -0.41
C ILE A 186 8.96 10.31 -1.63
N ALA A 187 9.83 9.29 -1.53
CA ALA A 187 10.08 8.35 -2.61
C ALA A 187 8.83 7.59 -3.05
N LEU A 188 8.02 7.16 -2.08
CA LEU A 188 6.74 6.49 -2.34
C LEU A 188 5.66 7.45 -2.85
N ALA A 189 5.59 8.66 -2.29
CA ALA A 189 4.52 9.61 -2.54
C ALA A 189 4.58 10.23 -3.93
N LEU A 190 5.76 10.51 -4.47
CA LEU A 190 5.91 11.33 -5.67
C LEU A 190 5.20 10.76 -6.90
N PRO A 191 5.36 9.49 -7.29
CA PRO A 191 4.62 8.91 -8.42
C PRO A 191 3.11 8.88 -8.18
N GLN A 192 2.70 8.62 -6.94
CA GLN A 192 1.28 8.59 -6.57
C GLN A 192 0.67 10.00 -6.62
N ALA A 193 1.39 11.01 -6.17
CA ALA A 193 1.00 12.41 -6.30
C ALA A 193 0.82 12.81 -7.77
N ALA A 194 1.71 12.37 -8.65
CA ALA A 194 1.63 12.65 -10.08
C ALA A 194 0.37 12.05 -10.71
N ILE A 195 0.04 10.79 -10.39
CA ILE A 195 -1.18 10.13 -10.86
C ILE A 195 -2.42 10.86 -10.33
N LEU A 196 -2.48 11.10 -9.01
CA LEU A 196 -3.62 11.71 -8.36
C LEU A 196 -3.85 13.17 -8.82
N THR A 197 -2.79 13.92 -9.12
CA THR A 197 -2.87 15.27 -9.69
C THR A 197 -3.62 15.27 -11.02
N ARG A 198 -3.31 14.31 -11.90
CA ARG A 198 -4.01 14.18 -13.20
C ARG A 198 -5.48 13.81 -13.02
N VAL A 199 -5.76 12.89 -12.09
CA VAL A 199 -7.15 12.49 -11.78
C VAL A 199 -7.92 13.68 -11.23
N MET A 200 -7.35 14.41 -10.26
CA MET A 200 -7.98 15.60 -9.69
C MET A 200 -8.27 16.67 -10.75
N ARG A 201 -7.29 16.95 -11.63
CA ARG A 201 -7.46 17.89 -12.74
C ARG A 201 -8.59 17.45 -13.67
N SER A 202 -8.60 16.19 -14.12
CA SER A 202 -9.62 15.67 -15.04
C SER A 202 -11.00 15.74 -14.39
N ALA A 203 -11.15 15.20 -13.19
CA ALA A 203 -12.41 15.19 -12.46
C ALA A 203 -12.98 16.59 -12.24
N LEU A 204 -12.11 17.57 -11.98
CA LEU A 204 -12.54 18.96 -11.79
C LEU A 204 -12.98 19.60 -13.12
N LEU A 205 -12.26 19.35 -14.23
CA LEU A 205 -12.64 19.83 -15.55
C LEU A 205 -13.96 19.23 -16.03
N ASP A 206 -14.16 17.93 -15.80
CA ASP A 206 -15.41 17.24 -16.17
C ASP A 206 -16.58 17.83 -15.38
N THR A 207 -16.41 17.99 -14.05
CA THR A 207 -17.43 18.59 -13.18
C THR A 207 -17.76 20.04 -13.57
N LEU A 208 -16.76 20.83 -13.94
CA LEU A 208 -17.00 22.25 -14.35
C LEU A 208 -17.75 22.39 -15.67
N ASN A 209 -17.80 21.34 -16.49
CA ASN A 209 -18.58 21.33 -17.74
C ASN A 209 -20.05 20.91 -17.56
N GLU A 210 -20.46 20.48 -16.35
CA GLU A 210 -21.81 20.01 -16.05
C GLU A 210 -22.86 21.16 -16.09
N ASP A 211 -24.09 20.85 -16.49
CA ASP A 211 -25.16 21.82 -16.67
C ASP A 211 -25.56 22.57 -15.37
N TYR A 212 -25.44 21.89 -14.21
CA TYR A 212 -25.72 22.57 -12.94
C TYR A 212 -24.67 23.65 -12.60
N ILE A 213 -23.44 23.52 -13.08
CA ILE A 213 -22.41 24.55 -12.95
C ILE A 213 -22.75 25.74 -13.88
N ARG A 214 -23.19 25.48 -15.10
CA ARG A 214 -23.67 26.52 -16.03
C ARG A 214 -24.84 27.27 -15.43
N THR A 215 -25.79 26.56 -14.83
CA THR A 215 -26.93 27.15 -14.13
C THR A 215 -26.49 28.00 -12.93
N ALA A 216 -25.53 27.55 -12.14
CA ALA A 216 -25.01 28.32 -11.01
C ALA A 216 -24.31 29.60 -11.47
N ARG A 217 -23.57 29.55 -12.58
CA ARG A 217 -22.95 30.74 -13.19
C ARG A 217 -24.00 31.72 -13.77
N ALA A 218 -25.04 31.19 -14.41
CA ALA A 218 -26.15 32.01 -14.90
C ALA A 218 -26.89 32.73 -13.77
N LYS A 219 -26.88 32.16 -12.54
CA LYS A 219 -27.40 32.77 -11.32
C LYS A 219 -26.43 33.78 -10.64
N GLY A 220 -25.32 34.14 -11.30
CA GLY A 220 -24.40 35.18 -10.85
C GLY A 220 -23.14 34.68 -10.10
N LEU A 221 -22.90 33.37 -9.98
CA LEU A 221 -21.67 32.91 -9.38
C LEU A 221 -20.48 33.15 -10.33
N SER A 222 -19.40 33.72 -9.79
CA SER A 222 -18.13 33.76 -10.52
C SER A 222 -17.56 32.36 -10.77
N GLU A 223 -16.70 32.22 -11.75
CA GLU A 223 -16.06 30.93 -12.08
C GLU A 223 -15.33 30.32 -10.87
N ARG A 224 -14.62 31.13 -10.09
CA ARG A 224 -13.94 30.73 -8.87
C ARG A 224 -14.95 30.27 -7.78
N GLN A 225 -16.07 30.94 -7.64
CA GLN A 225 -17.11 30.53 -6.68
C GLN A 225 -17.77 29.23 -7.11
N ALA A 226 -18.07 29.05 -8.39
CA ALA A 226 -18.62 27.82 -8.94
C ALA A 226 -17.65 26.63 -8.74
N LEU A 227 -16.34 26.85 -8.99
CA LEU A 227 -15.28 25.86 -8.75
C LEU A 227 -15.27 25.37 -7.29
N TRP A 228 -15.16 26.27 -6.32
CA TRP A 228 -15.00 25.88 -4.92
C TRP A 228 -16.30 25.38 -4.27
N ARG A 229 -17.45 25.98 -4.62
CA ARG A 229 -18.73 25.65 -3.98
C ARG A 229 -19.36 24.39 -4.56
N HIS A 230 -19.17 24.12 -5.84
CA HIS A 230 -19.82 23.02 -6.54
C HIS A 230 -18.83 22.07 -7.22
N GLY A 231 -17.84 22.58 -7.93
CA GLY A 231 -16.87 21.78 -8.69
C GLY A 231 -16.01 20.89 -7.80
N PHE A 232 -15.31 21.49 -6.84
CA PHE A 232 -14.37 20.80 -5.98
C PHE A 232 -15.01 19.64 -5.21
N ARG A 233 -16.15 19.88 -4.58
CA ARG A 233 -16.84 18.86 -3.78
C ARG A 233 -17.23 17.63 -4.60
N ASN A 234 -17.73 17.84 -5.81
CA ASN A 234 -18.15 16.73 -6.68
C ASN A 234 -16.94 16.04 -7.32
N ALA A 235 -15.90 16.79 -7.66
CA ALA A 235 -14.65 16.23 -8.18
C ALA A 235 -13.89 15.35 -7.16
N LEU A 236 -14.13 15.53 -5.85
CA LEU A 236 -13.53 14.66 -4.84
C LEU A 236 -14.04 13.21 -4.88
N ILE A 237 -15.22 12.94 -5.43
CA ILE A 237 -15.78 11.59 -5.46
C ILE A 237 -14.85 10.61 -6.22
N PRO A 238 -14.51 10.81 -7.49
CA PRO A 238 -13.55 9.93 -8.17
C PRO A 238 -12.14 9.97 -7.55
N VAL A 239 -11.74 11.09 -6.95
CA VAL A 239 -10.43 11.22 -6.30
C VAL A 239 -10.33 10.31 -5.07
N LEU A 240 -11.38 10.20 -4.25
CA LEU A 240 -11.42 9.29 -3.09
C LEU A 240 -11.23 7.83 -3.50
N THR A 241 -11.78 7.41 -4.64
CA THR A 241 -11.56 6.05 -5.17
C THR A 241 -10.08 5.80 -5.43
N ILE A 242 -9.45 6.75 -6.11
CA ILE A 242 -8.04 6.61 -6.45
C ILE A 242 -7.16 6.63 -5.20
N ILE A 243 -7.48 7.45 -4.20
CA ILE A 243 -6.78 7.45 -2.90
C ILE A 243 -6.84 6.05 -2.25
N GLY A 244 -8.01 5.40 -2.26
CA GLY A 244 -8.14 4.03 -1.75
C GLY A 244 -7.30 3.02 -2.52
N MET A 245 -7.30 3.10 -3.84
CA MET A 245 -6.45 2.24 -4.67
C MET A 245 -4.96 2.50 -4.46
N GLN A 246 -4.57 3.75 -4.25
CA GLN A 246 -3.18 4.13 -3.99
C GLN A 246 -2.61 3.48 -2.74
N PHE A 247 -3.41 3.25 -1.72
CA PHE A 247 -2.95 2.54 -0.52
C PHE A 247 -2.36 1.17 -0.86
N SER A 248 -3.01 0.41 -1.75
CA SER A 248 -2.52 -0.88 -2.22
C SER A 248 -1.17 -0.77 -2.94
N PHE A 249 -1.04 0.22 -3.82
CA PHE A 249 0.22 0.48 -4.54
C PHE A 249 1.34 0.95 -3.61
N LEU A 250 1.00 1.74 -2.58
CA LEU A 250 1.97 2.20 -1.58
C LEU A 250 2.47 1.05 -0.71
N LEU A 251 1.57 0.14 -0.27
CA LEU A 251 1.98 -1.07 0.46
C LEU A 251 2.92 -1.96 -0.37
N ALA A 252 2.58 -2.20 -1.63
CA ALA A 252 3.45 -2.97 -2.51
C ALA A 252 4.79 -2.26 -2.75
N GLY A 253 4.77 -0.95 -2.97
CA GLY A 253 5.96 -0.12 -3.14
C GLY A 253 6.84 -0.06 -1.89
N ALA A 254 6.24 -0.12 -0.70
CA ALA A 254 6.95 -0.12 0.56
C ALA A 254 7.95 -1.28 0.66
N ILE A 255 7.65 -2.46 0.08
CA ILE A 255 8.57 -3.61 0.06
C ILE A 255 9.93 -3.20 -0.50
N ILE A 256 9.94 -2.50 -1.61
CA ILE A 256 11.19 -2.06 -2.27
C ILE A 256 11.84 -0.91 -1.49
N ILE A 257 11.06 0.08 -1.08
CA ILE A 257 11.56 1.28 -0.41
C ILE A 257 12.15 0.96 0.98
N GLU A 258 11.52 0.06 1.72
CA GLU A 258 12.07 -0.41 3.01
C GLU A 258 13.42 -1.11 2.83
N ASN A 259 13.64 -1.82 1.74
CA ASN A 259 14.94 -2.42 1.43
C ASN A 259 15.99 -1.37 1.06
N VAL A 260 15.64 -0.38 0.23
CA VAL A 260 16.57 0.70 -0.18
C VAL A 260 17.02 1.53 1.02
N PHE A 261 16.12 1.86 1.95
CA PHE A 261 16.41 2.64 3.15
C PHE A 261 16.74 1.80 4.38
N PHE A 262 16.88 0.49 4.24
CA PHE A 262 17.18 -0.44 5.34
C PHE A 262 16.23 -0.31 6.55
N LEU A 263 14.95 -0.01 6.29
CA LEU A 263 13.94 0.11 7.33
C LEU A 263 13.49 -1.30 7.81
N PRO A 264 13.33 -1.53 9.12
CA PRO A 264 12.86 -2.81 9.65
C PRO A 264 11.33 -2.92 9.55
N GLY A 265 10.79 -2.92 8.32
CA GLY A 265 9.36 -3.02 8.06
C GLY A 265 8.91 -4.40 7.58
N LEU A 266 7.60 -4.55 7.35
CA LEU A 266 6.96 -5.78 6.87
C LEU A 266 7.41 -6.14 5.45
N GLY A 267 7.59 -5.16 4.58
CA GLY A 267 8.06 -5.40 3.22
C GLY A 267 9.48 -5.97 3.20
N ARG A 268 10.36 -5.45 4.04
CA ARG A 268 11.71 -6.00 4.19
C ARG A 268 11.68 -7.41 4.80
N LEU A 269 10.77 -7.67 5.72
CA LEU A 269 10.58 -9.00 6.29
C LEU A 269 10.16 -10.02 5.22
N VAL A 270 9.21 -9.65 4.35
CA VAL A 270 8.81 -10.50 3.21
C VAL A 270 10.00 -10.75 2.27
N PHE A 271 10.74 -9.71 1.91
CA PHE A 271 11.90 -9.85 1.04
C PHE A 271 12.96 -10.80 1.63
N GLN A 272 13.29 -10.63 2.91
CA GLN A 272 14.21 -11.51 3.63
C GLN A 272 13.66 -12.94 3.71
N GLY A 273 12.38 -13.12 3.99
CA GLY A 273 11.72 -14.42 4.01
C GLY A 273 11.80 -15.15 2.67
N ILE A 274 11.65 -14.44 1.54
CA ILE A 274 11.81 -15.02 0.20
C ILE A 274 13.27 -15.48 -0.02
N VAL A 275 14.24 -14.63 0.31
CA VAL A 275 15.68 -14.94 0.12
C VAL A 275 16.10 -16.11 1.00
N GLN A 276 15.60 -16.18 2.24
CA GLN A 276 15.91 -17.21 3.22
C GLN A 276 15.03 -18.46 3.14
N ARG A 277 14.07 -18.49 2.21
CA ARG A 277 13.11 -19.59 2.04
C ARG A 277 12.22 -19.80 3.29
N ASP A 278 11.98 -18.77 4.06
CA ASP A 278 11.07 -18.78 5.20
C ASP A 278 9.63 -18.61 4.74
N LEU A 279 9.07 -19.67 4.19
CA LEU A 279 7.76 -19.67 3.54
C LEU A 279 6.63 -19.32 4.53
N ILE A 280 6.79 -19.66 5.82
CA ILE A 280 5.77 -19.36 6.84
C ILE A 280 5.68 -17.85 7.07
N VAL A 281 6.80 -17.16 7.14
CA VAL A 281 6.87 -15.69 7.23
C VAL A 281 6.27 -15.06 5.98
N VAL A 282 6.68 -15.51 4.79
CA VAL A 282 6.21 -14.93 3.52
C VAL A 282 4.70 -15.04 3.41
N LYS A 283 4.12 -16.24 3.57
CA LYS A 283 2.67 -16.44 3.43
C LYS A 283 1.86 -15.63 4.45
N SER A 284 2.31 -15.60 5.71
CA SER A 284 1.59 -14.94 6.79
C SER A 284 1.62 -13.41 6.63
N VAL A 285 2.79 -12.83 6.30
CA VAL A 285 2.90 -11.38 6.10
C VAL A 285 2.19 -10.94 4.83
N VAL A 286 2.29 -11.68 3.72
CA VAL A 286 1.61 -11.32 2.46
C VAL A 286 0.09 -11.35 2.65
N VAL A 287 -0.47 -12.36 3.33
CA VAL A 287 -1.91 -12.39 3.63
C VAL A 287 -2.32 -11.21 4.53
N LEU A 288 -1.51 -10.85 5.51
CA LEU A 288 -1.77 -9.67 6.34
C LEU A 288 -1.79 -8.38 5.50
N LEU A 289 -0.84 -8.21 4.56
CA LEU A 289 -0.83 -7.07 3.65
C LEU A 289 -2.07 -7.04 2.74
N VAL A 290 -2.49 -8.19 2.21
CA VAL A 290 -3.73 -8.30 1.44
C VAL A 290 -4.95 -7.96 2.31
N PHE A 291 -4.99 -8.44 3.54
CA PHE A 291 -6.05 -8.10 4.51
C PHE A 291 -6.11 -6.59 4.76
N ALA A 292 -4.97 -5.94 4.97
CA ALA A 292 -4.91 -4.48 5.13
C ALA A 292 -5.48 -3.74 3.91
N VAL A 293 -5.17 -4.19 2.69
CA VAL A 293 -5.75 -3.65 1.44
C VAL A 293 -7.27 -3.83 1.41
N VAL A 294 -7.77 -5.01 1.77
CA VAL A 294 -9.20 -5.31 1.82
C VAL A 294 -9.93 -4.41 2.83
N VAL A 295 -9.36 -4.22 4.03
CA VAL A 295 -9.92 -3.34 5.07
C VAL A 295 -9.96 -1.88 4.60
N VAL A 296 -8.89 -1.38 3.97
CA VAL A 296 -8.87 -0.01 3.45
C VAL A 296 -9.85 0.16 2.30
N THR A 297 -9.98 -0.83 1.41
CA THR A 297 -10.98 -0.81 0.34
C THR A 297 -12.39 -0.71 0.94
N LEU A 298 -12.69 -1.51 1.97
CA LEU A 298 -13.96 -1.42 2.68
C LEU A 298 -14.19 -0.03 3.30
N ALA A 299 -13.17 0.53 3.94
CA ALA A 299 -13.25 1.86 4.53
C ALA A 299 -13.56 2.95 3.48
N VAL A 300 -12.94 2.85 2.29
CA VAL A 300 -13.21 3.74 1.16
C VAL A 300 -14.64 3.57 0.65
N ASP A 301 -15.14 2.33 0.52
CA ASP A 301 -16.52 2.07 0.10
C ASP A 301 -17.54 2.63 1.11
N LEU A 302 -17.24 2.54 2.41
CA LEU A 302 -18.06 3.14 3.46
C LEU A 302 -18.03 4.67 3.39
N ALA A 303 -16.86 5.26 3.14
CA ALA A 303 -16.73 6.70 2.93
C ALA A 303 -17.54 7.17 1.71
N TYR A 304 -17.53 6.39 0.62
CA TYR A 304 -18.40 6.62 -0.54
C TYR A 304 -19.87 6.62 -0.18
N ALA A 305 -20.32 5.57 0.50
CA ALA A 305 -21.73 5.49 0.92
C ALA A 305 -22.16 6.62 1.87
N ALA A 306 -21.19 7.23 2.57
CA ALA A 306 -21.43 8.39 3.41
C ALA A 306 -21.53 9.71 2.61
N VAL A 307 -20.73 9.84 1.54
CA VAL A 307 -20.64 11.07 0.71
C VAL A 307 -21.69 11.09 -0.39
N ASP A 308 -22.04 9.95 -0.99
CA ASP A 308 -23.03 9.85 -2.06
C ASP A 308 -24.39 9.32 -1.53
N PRO A 309 -25.42 10.18 -1.39
CA PRO A 309 -26.75 9.76 -0.94
C PRO A 309 -27.45 8.78 -1.92
N ARG A 310 -27.05 8.78 -3.21
CA ARG A 310 -27.69 7.93 -4.25
C ARG A 310 -27.45 6.44 -4.01
N LEU A 311 -26.29 6.12 -3.40
CA LEU A 311 -25.96 4.73 -3.02
C LEU A 311 -26.77 4.22 -1.83
N ARG A 312 -27.34 5.13 -1.01
CA ARG A 312 -28.20 4.77 0.12
C ARG A 312 -29.57 4.27 -0.30
N GLU A 313 -30.07 4.70 -1.45
CA GLU A 313 -31.45 4.43 -1.91
C GLU A 313 -31.56 3.21 -2.83
N GLY A 314 -30.48 2.50 -3.12
CA GLY A 314 -30.51 1.25 -3.92
C GLY A 314 -31.00 1.44 -5.35
N ARG A 315 -30.94 2.66 -5.90
CA ARG A 315 -31.24 2.95 -7.31
C ARG A 315 -29.93 2.94 -8.09
N SER A 316 -29.68 1.78 -8.71
CA SER A 316 -28.74 1.62 -9.83
C SER A 316 -29.46 1.94 -11.12
#